data_3471a515869e1985eeeb7c2d1bd863a1
#
_entry.id   3471a515869e1985eeeb7c2d1bd863a1
#
_cell.length_a   1.000
_cell.length_b   1.000
_cell.length_c   1.000
_cell.angle_alpha   90.00
_cell.angle_beta   90.00
_cell.angle_gamma   90.00
#
_symmetry.space_group_name_H-M   'P 1'
#
loop_
_entity.id
_entity.type
_entity.pdbx_description
1 polymer ?
#
loop_
_entity_poly.entity_id
_entity_poly.type
_entity_poly.pdbx_seq_one_letter_code
_entity_poly.pdbx_strand_id
1 'polypeptide(L)'
;MYKIGELASLANVSKRTIDYYTNLGLLKAKRSPSNYRYYTEESLAELTFIESCKSLHIPLEEIKRKLECKRNKEVEKEVVLSQAALLTNQLEQVNKELSSIMPIIHKLDDEEKQQVTRKLSLQSDTLLQSLRLLFV
;
A
#
# COMPACT_ATOMS: atom_id res chain seq x y z
N MET A 1 -15.20 -3.92 13.92
CA MET A 1 -15.64 -2.52 14.04
C MET A 1 -16.15 -2.26 15.45
N TYR A 2 -15.81 -1.12 16.02
CA TYR A 2 -16.08 -0.82 17.42
C TYR A 2 -16.92 0.44 17.56
N LYS A 3 -17.91 0.41 18.45
CA LYS A 3 -18.55 1.61 18.95
C LYS A 3 -17.61 2.30 19.93
N ILE A 4 -17.82 3.59 20.19
CA ILE A 4 -16.94 4.36 21.08
C ILE A 4 -16.78 3.72 22.48
N GLY A 5 -17.85 3.15 23.03
CA GLY A 5 -17.80 2.45 24.31
C GLY A 5 -16.97 1.17 24.31
N GLU A 6 -17.06 0.43 23.22
CA GLU A 6 -16.26 -0.80 23.05
C GLU A 6 -14.77 -0.46 22.91
N LEU A 7 -14.45 0.55 22.11
CA LEU A 7 -13.08 1.02 21.93
C LEU A 7 -12.50 1.56 23.25
N ALA A 8 -13.29 2.32 23.99
CA ALA A 8 -12.90 2.84 25.30
C ALA A 8 -12.53 1.72 26.28
N SER A 9 -13.34 0.65 26.32
CA SER A 9 -13.08 -0.50 27.17
C SER A 9 -11.81 -1.25 26.75
N LEU A 10 -11.62 -1.49 25.45
CA LEU A 10 -10.45 -2.21 24.94
C LEU A 10 -9.14 -1.45 25.17
N ALA A 11 -9.16 -0.15 24.99
CA ALA A 11 -7.97 0.69 25.15
C ALA A 11 -7.76 1.20 26.57
N ASN A 12 -8.70 0.92 27.48
CA ASN A 12 -8.67 1.38 28.86
C ASN A 12 -8.58 2.92 28.98
N VAL A 13 -9.37 3.61 28.19
CA VAL A 13 -9.50 5.07 28.21
C VAL A 13 -10.98 5.47 28.28
N SER A 14 -11.27 6.72 28.61
CA SER A 14 -12.65 7.21 28.64
C SER A 14 -13.18 7.49 27.23
N LYS A 15 -14.50 7.40 27.07
CA LYS A 15 -15.19 7.81 25.84
C LYS A 15 -14.88 9.26 25.50
N ARG A 16 -14.79 10.12 26.50
CA ARG A 16 -14.47 11.54 26.35
C ARG A 16 -13.09 11.75 25.75
N THR A 17 -12.12 10.94 26.14
CA THR A 17 -10.77 10.98 25.59
C THR A 17 -10.78 10.61 24.10
N ILE A 18 -11.52 9.57 23.72
CA ILE A 18 -11.66 9.16 22.33
C ILE A 18 -12.32 10.25 21.49
N ASP A 19 -13.40 10.85 22.01
CA ASP A 19 -14.11 11.95 21.36
C ASP A 19 -13.17 13.16 21.16
N TYR A 20 -12.39 13.49 22.16
CA TYR A 20 -11.40 14.55 22.11
C TYR A 20 -10.34 14.31 21.03
N TYR A 21 -9.79 13.11 20.96
CA TYR A 21 -8.80 12.76 19.93
C TYR A 21 -9.40 12.75 18.52
N THR A 22 -10.64 12.33 18.40
CA THR A 22 -11.36 12.36 17.12
C THR A 22 -11.55 13.79 16.65
N ASN A 23 -11.95 14.69 17.54
CA ASN A 23 -12.13 16.11 17.23
C ASN A 23 -10.82 16.82 16.86
N LEU A 24 -9.70 16.40 17.46
CA LEU A 24 -8.37 16.92 17.11
C LEU A 24 -7.80 16.35 15.81
N GLY A 25 -8.45 15.35 15.22
CA GLY A 25 -7.95 14.68 14.02
C GLY A 25 -6.88 13.61 14.27
N LEU A 26 -6.64 13.25 15.53
CA LEU A 26 -5.73 12.14 15.89
C LEU A 26 -6.33 10.79 15.54
N LEU A 27 -7.62 10.63 15.77
CA LEU A 27 -8.37 9.43 15.41
C LEU A 27 -9.37 9.76 14.31
N LYS A 28 -9.60 8.81 13.42
CA LYS A 28 -10.62 8.91 12.39
C LYS A 28 -11.77 7.98 12.71
N ALA A 29 -12.97 8.56 12.88
CA ALA A 29 -14.19 7.81 13.00
C ALA A 29 -14.85 7.65 11.63
N LYS A 30 -15.43 6.49 11.38
CA LYS A 30 -16.34 6.29 10.26
C LYS A 30 -17.77 6.48 10.74
N ARG A 31 -18.66 6.85 9.83
CA ARG A 31 -20.06 7.01 10.15
C ARG A 31 -20.88 5.90 9.51
N SER A 32 -21.80 5.33 10.30
CA SER A 32 -22.78 4.37 9.80
C SER A 32 -23.85 5.09 8.96
N PRO A 33 -24.68 4.35 8.20
CA PRO A 33 -25.85 4.95 7.53
C PRO A 33 -26.79 5.69 8.49
N SER A 34 -26.84 5.25 9.76
CA SER A 34 -27.60 5.90 10.84
C SER A 34 -26.86 7.08 11.48
N ASN A 35 -25.74 7.51 10.93
CA ASN A 35 -24.91 8.62 11.41
C ASN A 35 -24.23 8.39 12.78
N TYR A 36 -24.08 7.14 13.21
CA TYR A 36 -23.32 6.81 14.41
C TYR A 36 -21.83 6.64 14.09
N ARG A 37 -20.98 7.12 15.00
CA ARG A 37 -19.52 6.92 14.89
C ARG A 37 -19.16 5.47 15.21
N TYR A 38 -18.30 4.89 14.39
CA TYR A 38 -17.66 3.62 14.70
C TYR A 38 -16.16 3.69 14.33
N TYR A 39 -15.40 2.82 14.96
CA TYR A 39 -13.94 2.78 14.85
C TYR A 39 -13.49 1.41 14.35
N THR A 40 -12.35 1.39 13.67
CA THR A 40 -11.75 0.17 13.13
C THR A 40 -10.65 -0.36 14.05
N GLU A 41 -10.13 -1.54 13.71
CA GLU A 41 -8.96 -2.09 14.42
C GLU A 41 -7.73 -1.18 14.26
N GLU A 42 -7.60 -0.50 13.13
CA GLU A 42 -6.56 0.50 12.93
C GLU A 42 -6.66 1.64 13.95
N SER A 43 -7.88 2.08 14.23
CA SER A 43 -8.12 3.10 15.26
C SER A 43 -7.69 2.62 16.64
N LEU A 44 -7.91 1.35 16.97
CA LEU A 44 -7.46 0.76 18.22
C LEU A 44 -5.92 0.78 18.31
N ALA A 45 -5.24 0.39 17.24
CA ALA A 45 -3.77 0.42 17.18
C ALA A 45 -3.24 1.86 17.30
N GLU A 46 -3.87 2.80 16.61
CA GLU A 46 -3.52 4.23 16.71
C GLU A 46 -3.73 4.78 18.11
N LEU A 47 -4.83 4.42 18.77
CA LEU A 47 -5.13 4.85 20.13
C LEU A 47 -4.09 4.29 21.11
N THR A 48 -3.69 3.04 20.98
CA THR A 48 -2.62 2.42 21.76
C THR A 48 -1.30 3.19 21.57
N PHE A 49 -0.98 3.55 20.33
CA PHE A 49 0.20 4.36 20.03
C PHE A 49 0.14 5.75 20.67
N ILE A 50 -1.01 6.42 20.60
CA ILE A 50 -1.22 7.73 21.22
C ILE A 50 -0.98 7.65 22.73
N GLU A 51 -1.56 6.66 23.39
CA GLU A 51 -1.40 6.48 24.84
C GLU A 51 0.07 6.18 25.23
N SER A 52 0.77 5.38 24.42
CA SER A 52 2.21 5.13 24.60
C SER A 52 3.03 6.41 24.49
N CYS A 53 2.75 7.26 23.51
CA CYS A 53 3.41 8.53 23.33
C CYS A 53 3.11 9.50 24.48
N LYS A 54 1.88 9.53 24.96
CA LYS A 54 1.49 10.34 26.12
C LYS A 54 2.24 9.94 27.38
N SER A 55 2.43 8.65 27.59
CA SER A 55 3.21 8.16 28.75
C SER A 55 4.67 8.61 28.69
N LEU A 56 5.19 8.89 27.50
CA LEU A 56 6.53 9.46 27.28
C LEU A 56 6.53 10.99 27.28
N HIS A 57 5.42 11.63 27.60
CA HIS A 57 5.25 13.10 27.63
C HIS A 57 5.46 13.78 26.26
N ILE A 58 5.16 13.08 25.17
CA ILE A 58 5.24 13.65 23.83
C ILE A 58 4.03 14.56 23.58
N PRO A 59 4.22 15.80 23.08
CA PRO A 59 3.11 16.70 22.80
C PRO A 59 2.14 16.13 21.74
N LEU A 60 0.86 16.43 21.88
CA LEU A 60 -0.17 15.92 20.95
C LEU A 60 0.06 16.30 19.49
N GLU A 61 0.59 17.49 19.22
CA GLU A 61 0.92 17.90 17.86
C GLU A 61 2.00 17.03 17.22
N GLU A 62 3.00 16.63 17.99
CA GLU A 62 4.04 15.74 17.53
C GLU A 62 3.52 14.31 17.33
N ILE A 63 2.64 13.85 18.21
CA ILE A 63 1.95 12.56 18.04
C ILE A 63 1.16 12.56 16.74
N LYS A 64 0.43 13.64 16.45
CA LYS A 64 -0.33 13.81 15.21
C LYS A 64 0.56 13.70 13.98
N ARG A 65 1.72 14.37 13.98
CA ARG A 65 2.69 14.27 12.87
C ARG A 65 3.20 12.86 12.66
N LYS A 66 3.49 12.14 13.74
CA LYS A 66 3.93 10.74 13.67
C LYS A 66 2.87 9.82 13.08
N LEU A 67 1.60 10.02 13.46
CA LEU A 67 0.48 9.27 12.91
C LEU A 67 0.28 9.56 11.41
N GLU A 68 0.36 10.80 11.01
CA GLU A 68 0.26 11.20 9.60
C GLU A 68 1.37 10.59 8.75
N CYS A 69 2.60 10.56 9.25
CA CYS A 69 3.73 9.90 8.58
C CYS A 69 3.48 8.40 8.39
N LYS A 70 2.96 7.72 9.41
CA LYS A 70 2.61 6.29 9.31
C LYS A 70 1.52 6.04 8.28
N ARG A 71 0.47 6.85 8.27
CA ARG A 71 -0.64 6.77 7.32
C ARG A 71 -0.16 6.98 5.88
N ASN A 72 0.71 7.95 5.65
CA ASN A 72 1.29 8.22 4.35
C ASN A 72 2.15 7.05 3.85
N LYS A 73 2.96 6.44 4.72
CA LYS A 73 3.75 5.26 4.36
C LYS A 73 2.88 4.06 3.98
N GLU A 74 1.78 3.84 4.67
CA GLU A 74 0.83 2.78 4.35
C GLU A 74 0.15 3.02 3.00
N VAL A 75 -0.26 4.26 2.72
CA VAL A 75 -0.83 4.65 1.42
C VAL A 75 0.19 4.44 0.31
N GLU A 76 1.43 4.85 0.48
CA GLU A 76 2.51 4.63 -0.48
C GLU A 76 2.73 3.14 -0.74
N LYS A 77 2.73 2.34 0.30
CA LYS A 77 2.87 0.87 0.20
C LYS A 77 1.73 0.26 -0.61
N GLU A 78 0.48 0.64 -0.34
CA GLU A 78 -0.69 0.16 -1.09
C GLU A 78 -0.61 0.55 -2.57
N VAL A 79 -0.19 1.77 -2.87
CA VAL A 79 0.00 2.25 -4.24
C VAL A 79 1.05 1.40 -4.97
N VAL A 80 2.19 1.14 -4.32
CA VAL A 80 3.25 0.31 -4.90
C VAL A 80 2.78 -1.12 -5.15
N LEU A 81 2.07 -1.72 -4.20
CA LEU A 81 1.52 -3.08 -4.37
C LEU A 81 0.50 -3.16 -5.51
N SER A 82 -0.37 -2.16 -5.64
CA SER A 82 -1.34 -2.06 -6.74
C SER A 82 -0.63 -1.92 -8.08
N GLN A 83 0.39 -1.09 -8.15
CA GLN A 83 1.18 -0.90 -9.36
C GLN A 83 1.94 -2.17 -9.75
N ALA A 84 2.49 -2.89 -8.78
CA ALA A 84 3.15 -4.18 -9.01
C ALA A 84 2.18 -5.22 -9.59
N ALA A 85 0.94 -5.26 -9.11
CA ALA A 85 -0.10 -6.14 -9.65
C ALA A 85 -0.42 -5.82 -11.12
N LEU A 86 -0.52 -4.54 -11.47
CA LEU A 86 -0.72 -4.10 -12.86
C LEU A 86 0.47 -4.50 -13.75
N LEU A 87 1.69 -4.31 -13.28
CA LEU A 87 2.90 -4.71 -14.00
C LEU A 87 2.94 -6.22 -14.24
N THR A 88 2.55 -7.01 -13.23
CA THR A 88 2.46 -8.47 -13.37
C THR A 88 1.52 -8.87 -14.50
N ASN A 89 0.34 -8.25 -14.58
CA ASN A 89 -0.62 -8.50 -15.65
C ASN A 89 -0.06 -8.10 -17.03
N GLN A 90 0.65 -6.99 -17.11
CA GLN A 90 1.29 -6.55 -18.35
C GLN A 90 2.39 -7.54 -18.79
N LEU A 91 3.19 -8.05 -17.87
CA LEU A 91 4.21 -9.06 -18.17
C LEU A 91 3.60 -10.37 -18.65
N GLU A 92 2.50 -10.81 -18.05
CA GLU A 92 1.77 -11.99 -18.50
C GLU A 92 1.25 -11.80 -19.93
N GLN A 93 0.74 -10.63 -20.25
CA GLN A 93 0.25 -10.32 -21.58
C GLN A 93 1.38 -10.33 -22.63
N VAL A 94 2.52 -9.72 -22.30
CA VAL A 94 3.72 -9.74 -23.15
C VAL A 94 4.19 -11.18 -23.37
N ASN A 95 4.21 -12.00 -22.35
CA ASN A 95 4.61 -13.40 -22.45
C ASN A 95 3.68 -14.22 -23.36
N LYS A 96 2.37 -13.98 -23.26
CA LYS A 96 1.38 -14.62 -24.13
C LYS A 96 1.58 -14.21 -25.60
N GLU A 97 1.78 -12.93 -25.84
CA GLU A 97 2.04 -12.40 -27.19
C GLU A 97 3.32 -12.97 -27.78
N LEU A 98 4.39 -13.04 -26.99
CA LEU A 98 5.66 -13.64 -27.40
C LEU A 98 5.46 -15.11 -27.77
N SER A 99 4.77 -15.88 -26.94
CA SER A 99 4.47 -17.29 -27.17
C SER A 99 3.69 -17.50 -28.48
N SER A 100 2.76 -16.58 -28.79
CA SER A 100 1.95 -16.67 -30.02
C SER A 100 2.75 -16.43 -31.29
N ILE A 101 3.81 -15.63 -31.25
CA ILE A 101 4.65 -15.33 -32.41
C ILE A 101 5.87 -16.24 -32.55
N MET A 102 6.23 -16.99 -31.52
CA MET A 102 7.40 -17.89 -31.55
C MET A 102 7.39 -18.87 -32.73
N PRO A 103 6.28 -19.55 -33.07
CA PRO A 103 6.25 -20.44 -34.22
C PRO A 103 6.53 -19.73 -35.55
N ILE A 104 6.10 -18.47 -35.67
CA ILE A 104 6.31 -17.64 -36.83
C ILE A 104 7.79 -17.21 -36.91
N ILE A 105 8.37 -16.81 -35.79
CA ILE A 105 9.80 -16.43 -35.70
C ILE A 105 10.70 -17.59 -36.14
N HIS A 106 10.38 -18.81 -35.78
CA HIS A 106 11.16 -19.98 -36.15
C HIS A 106 11.15 -20.25 -37.66
N LYS A 107 10.16 -19.73 -38.39
CA LYS A 107 10.05 -19.86 -39.84
C LYS A 107 10.75 -18.73 -40.62
N LEU A 108 11.23 -17.69 -39.94
CA LEU A 108 11.94 -16.58 -40.53
C LEU A 108 13.35 -17.01 -40.95
N ASP A 109 13.93 -16.30 -41.94
CA ASP A 109 15.34 -16.48 -42.28
C ASP A 109 16.25 -15.86 -41.22
N ASP A 110 17.56 -16.12 -41.32
CA ASP A 110 18.53 -15.68 -40.31
C ASP A 110 18.61 -14.16 -40.17
N GLU A 111 18.48 -13.44 -41.29
CA GLU A 111 18.51 -11.97 -41.30
C GLU A 111 17.28 -11.40 -40.59
N GLU A 112 16.09 -11.92 -40.88
CA GLU A 112 14.84 -11.52 -40.24
C GLU A 112 14.84 -11.85 -38.73
N LYS A 113 15.32 -13.03 -38.34
CA LYS A 113 15.50 -13.41 -36.93
C LYS A 113 16.42 -12.44 -36.20
N GLN A 114 17.52 -12.02 -36.83
CA GLN A 114 18.42 -11.04 -36.22
C GLN A 114 17.76 -9.70 -36.01
N GLN A 115 16.93 -9.24 -36.95
CA GLN A 115 16.18 -7.99 -36.79
C GLN A 115 15.23 -8.03 -35.60
N VAL A 116 14.47 -9.12 -35.44
CA VAL A 116 13.57 -9.32 -34.32
C VAL A 116 14.36 -9.37 -33.00
N THR A 117 15.46 -10.10 -32.96
CA THR A 117 16.32 -10.23 -31.80
C THR A 117 16.87 -8.87 -31.36
N ARG A 118 17.37 -8.06 -32.28
CA ARG A 118 17.88 -6.73 -31.99
C ARG A 118 16.82 -5.81 -31.41
N LYS A 119 15.59 -5.85 -31.92
CA LYS A 119 14.48 -5.03 -31.43
C LYS A 119 14.07 -5.40 -30.00
N LEU A 120 14.06 -6.69 -29.69
CA LEU A 120 13.62 -7.18 -28.38
C LEU A 120 14.75 -7.19 -27.32
N SER A 121 16.00 -7.42 -27.73
CA SER A 121 17.12 -7.62 -26.80
C SER A 121 17.38 -6.41 -25.90
N LEU A 122 17.40 -5.21 -26.47
CA LEU A 122 17.73 -4.00 -25.70
C LEU A 122 16.73 -3.78 -24.57
N GLN A 123 15.45 -3.87 -24.85
CA GLN A 123 14.38 -3.67 -23.87
C GLN A 123 14.33 -4.82 -22.86
N SER A 124 14.53 -6.05 -23.33
CA SER A 124 14.55 -7.23 -22.47
C SER A 124 15.71 -7.20 -21.47
N ASP A 125 16.91 -6.84 -21.92
CA ASP A 125 18.10 -6.76 -21.07
C ASP A 125 17.93 -5.66 -20.02
N THR A 126 17.41 -4.51 -20.39
CA THR A 126 17.12 -3.40 -19.48
C THR A 126 16.10 -3.82 -18.41
N LEU A 127 15.03 -4.49 -18.84
CA LEU A 127 14.01 -4.99 -17.91
C LEU A 127 14.59 -6.01 -16.93
N LEU A 128 15.36 -6.97 -17.41
CA LEU A 128 15.99 -7.99 -16.56
C LEU A 128 16.94 -7.36 -15.54
N GLN A 129 17.72 -6.37 -15.93
CA GLN A 129 18.57 -5.62 -15.00
C GLN A 129 17.77 -4.94 -13.91
N SER A 130 16.69 -4.27 -14.27
CA SER A 130 15.78 -3.60 -13.30
C SER A 130 15.17 -4.60 -12.32
N LEU A 131 14.72 -5.76 -12.81
CA LEU A 131 14.15 -6.81 -11.97
C LEU A 131 15.19 -7.41 -11.00
N ARG A 132 16.42 -7.60 -11.45
CA ARG A 132 17.51 -8.11 -10.60
C ARG A 132 17.82 -7.19 -9.43
N LEU A 133 17.70 -5.88 -9.61
CA LEU A 133 17.90 -4.89 -8.53
C LEU A 133 16.90 -5.05 -7.39
N LEU A 134 15.70 -5.60 -7.66
CA LEU A 134 14.70 -5.85 -6.64
C LEU A 134 15.07 -6.97 -5.66
N PHE A 135 15.95 -7.89 -6.09
CA PHE A 135 16.31 -9.09 -5.32
C PHE A 135 17.69 -8.99 -4.64
N VAL A 136 18.24 -7.80 -4.62
CA VAL A 136 19.55 -7.54 -3.98
C VAL A 136 19.41 -7.13 -2.53
#